data_bfd0751dbd5b585aeadbb28bb104fade
#
_entry.id   bfd0751dbd5b585aeadbb28bb104fade
#
_cell.length_a   1.000
_cell.length_b   1.000
_cell.length_c   1.000
_cell.angle_alpha   90.00
_cell.angle_beta   90.00
_cell.angle_gamma   90.00
#
_symmetry.space_group_name_H-M   'P 1'
#
loop_
_entity.id
_entity.type
_entity.pdbx_description
1 polymer ?
#
loop_
_entity_poly.entity_id
_entity_poly.type
_entity_poly.pdbx_seq_one_letter_code
_entity_poly.pdbx_strand_id
1 'polypeptide(L)'
;MTSKLKIDFVSDISCPWCAIGLSALEQALDKLQGEVAAELQFQPFELNPQMPPGGQDIGEHLTQKYGSTPAQQAQIRQTIAQRGADVGFAFNPNGRGRIYNTFDAHRLLHWAALEDAGKQHALKKALLVACHREGQDMASHEVLVRAAQA
;
A
#
# COMPACT_ATOMS: atom_id res chain seq x y z
N MET A 1 -23.57 20.69 10.67
CA MET A 1 -23.84 19.93 9.42
C MET A 1 -22.62 19.15 8.99
N THR A 2 -22.79 17.89 8.68
CA THR A 2 -21.69 17.06 8.20
C THR A 2 -21.60 17.14 6.67
N SER A 3 -20.44 17.53 6.17
CA SER A 3 -20.17 17.52 4.73
C SER A 3 -19.84 16.11 4.27
N LYS A 4 -20.41 15.70 3.14
CA LYS A 4 -20.12 14.40 2.51
C LYS A 4 -19.05 14.58 1.45
N LEU A 5 -17.98 13.79 1.53
CA LEU A 5 -16.89 13.77 0.55
C LEU A 5 -16.73 12.38 -0.02
N LYS A 6 -16.56 12.32 -1.33
CA LYS A 6 -16.09 11.11 -1.99
C LYS A 6 -14.63 11.33 -2.36
N ILE A 7 -13.77 10.42 -1.90
CA ILE A 7 -12.34 10.50 -2.13
C ILE A 7 -11.91 9.27 -2.92
N ASP A 8 -11.36 9.49 -4.11
CA ASP A 8 -10.69 8.46 -4.89
C ASP A 8 -9.21 8.45 -4.52
N PHE A 9 -8.76 7.38 -3.90
CA PHE A 9 -7.38 7.20 -3.50
C PHE A 9 -6.66 6.34 -4.53
N VAL A 10 -5.92 7.01 -5.42
CA VAL A 10 -5.18 6.35 -6.50
C VAL A 10 -3.82 5.93 -5.96
N SER A 11 -3.54 4.64 -5.97
CA SER A 11 -2.35 4.13 -5.30
C SER A 11 -1.95 2.75 -5.80
N ASP A 12 -0.72 2.36 -5.48
CA ASP A 12 -0.23 1.00 -5.65
C ASP A 12 0.13 0.42 -4.28
N ILE A 13 -0.19 -0.85 -4.08
CA ILE A 13 0.17 -1.57 -2.85
C ILE A 13 1.69 -1.59 -2.67
N SER A 14 2.42 -1.69 -3.78
CA SER A 14 3.89 -1.74 -3.78
C SER A 14 4.55 -0.45 -3.31
N CYS A 15 3.83 0.66 -3.28
CA CYS A 15 4.38 1.97 -2.94
C CYS A 15 4.34 2.22 -1.42
N PRO A 16 5.49 2.37 -0.74
CA PRO A 16 5.50 2.63 0.70
C PRO A 16 4.88 4.00 1.05
N TRP A 17 5.04 5.00 0.17
CA TRP A 17 4.45 6.31 0.39
C TRP A 17 2.92 6.29 0.33
N CYS A 18 2.34 5.33 -0.39
CA CYS A 18 0.89 5.13 -0.40
C CYS A 18 0.38 4.59 0.94
N ALA A 19 1.15 3.73 1.60
CA ALA A 19 0.83 3.27 2.95
C ALA A 19 0.86 4.43 3.96
N ILE A 20 1.88 5.27 3.87
CA ILE A 20 2.02 6.47 4.71
C ILE A 20 0.88 7.44 4.44
N GLY A 21 0.58 7.69 3.16
CA GLY A 21 -0.48 8.60 2.73
C GLY A 21 -1.85 8.17 3.22
N LEU A 22 -2.17 6.89 3.16
CA LEU A 22 -3.44 6.36 3.65
C LEU A 22 -3.56 6.54 5.17
N SER A 23 -2.51 6.23 5.91
CA SER A 23 -2.51 6.40 7.37
C SER A 23 -2.67 7.87 7.76
N ALA A 24 -2.00 8.77 7.05
CA ALA A 24 -2.14 10.21 7.28
C ALA A 24 -3.56 10.70 6.98
N LEU A 25 -4.15 10.22 5.88
CA LEU A 25 -5.52 10.56 5.51
C LEU A 25 -6.52 10.06 6.56
N GLU A 26 -6.37 8.84 7.03
CA GLU A 26 -7.22 8.28 8.07
C GLU A 26 -7.16 9.12 9.36
N GLN A 27 -5.97 9.55 9.76
CA GLN A 27 -5.81 10.42 10.94
C GLN A 27 -6.48 11.77 10.73
N ALA A 28 -6.37 12.36 9.56
CA ALA A 28 -7.02 13.63 9.23
C ALA A 28 -8.54 13.49 9.29
N LEU A 29 -9.09 12.39 8.75
CA LEU A 29 -10.53 12.13 8.79
C LEU A 29 -11.04 11.88 10.21
N ASP A 30 -10.25 11.22 11.04
CA ASP A 30 -10.59 11.04 12.47
C ASP A 30 -10.70 12.37 13.20
N LYS A 31 -9.79 13.31 12.91
CA LYS A 31 -9.82 14.66 13.50
C LYS A 31 -11.02 15.49 13.03
N LEU A 32 -11.54 15.17 11.85
CA LEU A 32 -12.69 15.86 11.26
C LEU A 32 -14.01 15.13 11.50
N GLN A 33 -14.01 14.14 12.37
CA GLN A 33 -15.19 13.36 12.71
C GLN A 33 -16.30 14.28 13.21
N GLY A 34 -17.50 14.15 12.62
CA GLY A 34 -18.62 15.02 12.88
C GLY A 34 -18.70 16.24 11.95
N GLU A 35 -17.61 16.64 11.31
CA GLU A 35 -17.59 17.73 10.32
C GLU A 35 -17.60 17.20 8.89
N VAL A 36 -16.91 16.08 8.64
CA VAL A 36 -16.79 15.46 7.33
C VAL A 36 -17.12 13.97 7.45
N ALA A 37 -17.97 13.50 6.55
CA ALA A 37 -18.19 12.07 6.32
C ALA A 37 -17.57 11.73 4.97
N ALA A 38 -16.48 10.95 4.97
CA ALA A 38 -15.76 10.59 3.77
C ALA A 38 -16.06 9.15 3.36
N GLU A 39 -16.30 8.95 2.06
CA GLU A 39 -16.32 7.64 1.44
C GLU A 39 -15.05 7.49 0.62
N LEU A 40 -14.22 6.52 1.01
CA LEU A 40 -12.97 6.21 0.30
C LEU A 40 -13.22 5.12 -0.72
N GLN A 41 -12.79 5.37 -1.96
CA GLN A 41 -12.73 4.37 -3.01
C GLN A 41 -11.29 4.28 -3.50
N PHE A 42 -10.75 3.05 -3.55
CA PHE A 42 -9.37 2.83 -3.96
C PHE A 42 -9.32 2.52 -5.43
N GLN A 43 -8.55 3.34 -6.18
CA GLN A 43 -8.35 3.20 -7.62
C GLN A 43 -6.97 2.60 -7.88
N PRO A 44 -6.84 1.70 -8.86
CA PRO A 44 -5.57 1.05 -9.13
C PRO A 44 -4.59 1.96 -9.85
N PHE A 45 -3.33 1.84 -9.48
CA PHE A 45 -2.19 2.34 -10.24
C PHE A 45 -1.06 1.33 -10.13
N GLU A 46 -0.46 0.95 -11.24
CA GLU A 46 0.65 0.02 -11.26
C GLU A 46 1.95 0.77 -11.53
N LEU A 47 2.81 0.85 -10.51
CA LEU A 47 4.16 1.41 -10.66
C LEU A 47 5.01 0.58 -11.60
N ASN A 48 4.81 -0.73 -11.59
CA ASN A 48 5.64 -1.70 -12.30
C ASN A 48 4.77 -2.71 -13.06
N PRO A 49 4.03 -2.27 -14.11
CA PRO A 49 3.09 -3.17 -14.80
C PRO A 49 3.78 -4.32 -15.54
N GLN A 50 5.07 -4.19 -15.81
CA GLN A 50 5.85 -5.23 -16.50
C GLN A 50 6.63 -6.14 -15.56
N MET A 51 6.42 -6.00 -14.25
CA MET A 51 7.12 -6.86 -13.27
C MET A 51 6.77 -8.32 -13.52
N PRO A 52 7.79 -9.19 -13.72
CA PRO A 52 7.55 -10.61 -14.03
C PRO A 52 7.04 -11.38 -12.83
N PRO A 53 6.49 -12.59 -13.05
CA PRO A 53 6.21 -13.51 -11.95
C PRO A 53 7.47 -13.78 -11.13
N GLY A 54 7.31 -13.86 -9.80
CA GLY A 54 8.44 -13.99 -8.88
C GLY A 54 9.09 -12.67 -8.50
N GLY A 55 8.76 -11.59 -9.22
CA GLY A 55 9.24 -10.26 -8.89
C GLY A 55 10.70 -10.02 -9.19
N GLN A 56 11.27 -9.02 -8.52
CA GLN A 56 12.66 -8.62 -8.68
C GLN A 56 13.24 -8.24 -7.31
N ASP A 57 14.52 -8.52 -7.08
CA ASP A 57 15.21 -8.04 -5.90
C ASP A 57 15.04 -6.52 -5.76
N ILE A 58 14.70 -6.06 -4.56
CA ILE A 58 14.39 -4.64 -4.36
C ILE A 58 15.59 -3.74 -4.64
N GLY A 59 16.79 -4.16 -4.25
CA GLY A 59 18.00 -3.39 -4.49
C GLY A 59 18.29 -3.23 -5.99
N GLU A 60 18.19 -4.33 -6.74
CA GLU A 60 18.35 -4.30 -8.20
C GLU A 60 17.29 -3.41 -8.85
N HIS A 61 16.04 -3.53 -8.42
CA HIS A 61 14.95 -2.76 -8.97
C HIS A 61 15.16 -1.25 -8.78
N LEU A 62 15.53 -0.84 -7.57
CA LEU A 62 15.75 0.58 -7.27
C LEU A 62 16.96 1.13 -8.01
N THR A 63 17.99 0.33 -8.17
CA THR A 63 19.17 0.73 -8.97
C THR A 63 18.80 0.92 -10.44
N GLN A 64 18.05 -0.01 -11.02
CA GLN A 64 17.65 0.07 -12.43
C GLN A 64 16.69 1.21 -12.70
N LYS A 65 15.70 1.39 -11.83
CA LYS A 65 14.62 2.36 -12.06
C LYS A 65 15.04 3.80 -11.73
N TYR A 66 15.80 3.99 -10.64
CA TYR A 66 16.12 5.31 -10.10
C TYR A 66 17.60 5.63 -10.09
N GLY A 67 18.47 4.68 -10.42
CA GLY A 67 19.92 4.86 -10.37
C GLY A 67 20.48 5.03 -8.96
N SER A 68 19.74 4.60 -7.94
CA SER A 68 20.16 4.78 -6.55
C SER A 68 21.23 3.77 -6.13
N THR A 69 22.15 4.23 -5.28
CA THR A 69 23.20 3.38 -4.68
C THR A 69 22.63 2.65 -3.45
N PRO A 70 23.29 1.56 -3.00
CA PRO A 70 22.89 0.89 -1.76
C PRO A 70 22.82 1.82 -0.54
N ALA A 71 23.75 2.77 -0.44
CA ALA A 71 23.76 3.75 0.65
C ALA A 71 22.54 4.68 0.58
N GLN A 72 22.20 5.15 -0.62
CA GLN A 72 21.00 5.98 -0.84
C GLN A 72 19.75 5.20 -0.53
N GLN A 73 19.66 3.92 -0.91
CA GLN A 73 18.53 3.06 -0.63
C GLN A 73 18.34 2.85 0.87
N ALA A 74 19.43 2.65 1.61
CA ALA A 74 19.37 2.52 3.07
C ALA A 74 18.86 3.80 3.73
N GLN A 75 19.32 4.97 3.26
CA GLN A 75 18.86 6.27 3.77
C GLN A 75 17.38 6.49 3.52
N ILE A 76 16.92 6.18 2.30
CA ILE A 76 15.50 6.30 1.93
C ILE A 76 14.65 5.35 2.78
N ARG A 77 15.13 4.12 3.00
CA ARG A 77 14.42 3.14 3.83
C ARG A 77 14.24 3.65 5.26
N GLN A 78 15.26 4.27 5.84
CA GLN A 78 15.17 4.87 7.16
C GLN A 78 14.16 6.02 7.19
N THR A 79 14.17 6.87 6.18
CA THR A 79 13.21 7.98 6.07
C THR A 79 11.78 7.46 5.98
N ILE A 80 11.54 6.44 5.17
CA ILE A 80 10.22 5.80 5.02
C ILE A 80 9.76 5.20 6.35
N ALA A 81 10.63 4.48 7.04
CA ALA A 81 10.32 3.89 8.34
C ALA A 81 9.95 4.95 9.37
N GLN A 82 10.68 6.05 9.41
CA GLN A 82 10.40 7.17 10.33
C GLN A 82 9.07 7.85 9.99
N ARG A 83 8.84 8.13 8.73
CA ARG A 83 7.57 8.74 8.28
C ARG A 83 6.38 7.83 8.55
N GLY A 84 6.55 6.53 8.38
CA GLY A 84 5.53 5.55 8.73
C GLY A 84 5.23 5.57 10.22
N ALA A 85 6.25 5.56 11.06
CA ALA A 85 6.09 5.63 12.51
C ALA A 85 5.33 6.90 12.94
N ASP A 86 5.61 8.03 12.29
CA ASP A 86 4.95 9.31 12.58
C ASP A 86 3.43 9.25 12.35
N VAL A 87 2.96 8.38 11.47
CA VAL A 87 1.53 8.21 11.16
C VAL A 87 0.99 6.85 11.62
N GLY A 88 1.74 6.14 12.44
CA GLY A 88 1.29 4.89 13.05
C GLY A 88 1.36 3.65 12.15
N PHE A 89 2.07 3.71 11.02
CA PHE A 89 2.29 2.55 10.16
C PHE A 89 3.69 1.98 10.40
N ALA A 90 3.77 0.75 10.89
CA ALA A 90 5.04 0.09 11.15
C ALA A 90 5.51 -0.68 9.91
N PHE A 91 6.60 -0.20 9.31
CA PHE A 91 7.30 -0.93 8.26
C PHE A 91 8.22 -2.00 8.86
N ASN A 92 8.54 -3.03 8.05
CA ASN A 92 9.56 -3.99 8.45
C ASN A 92 10.90 -3.25 8.59
N PRO A 93 11.58 -3.34 9.75
CA PRO A 93 12.85 -2.63 9.96
C PRO A 93 13.97 -3.07 9.01
N ASN A 94 13.89 -4.29 8.50
CA ASN A 94 14.85 -4.81 7.52
C ASN A 94 14.43 -4.53 6.07
N GLY A 95 13.31 -3.84 5.87
CA GLY A 95 12.73 -3.63 4.55
C GLY A 95 12.09 -4.91 4.00
N ARG A 96 11.72 -4.87 2.75
CA ARG A 96 11.23 -6.04 2.01
C ARG A 96 12.30 -6.50 1.04
N GLY A 97 12.35 -7.82 0.78
CA GLY A 97 13.40 -8.39 -0.07
C GLY A 97 13.15 -8.19 -1.56
N ARG A 98 11.90 -8.20 -1.99
CA ARG A 98 11.55 -8.18 -3.40
C ARG A 98 10.36 -7.27 -3.68
N ILE A 99 10.31 -6.77 -4.92
CA ILE A 99 9.15 -6.07 -5.49
C ILE A 99 8.39 -7.09 -6.33
N TYR A 100 7.07 -7.15 -6.15
CA TYR A 100 6.20 -8.08 -6.86
C TYR A 100 5.20 -7.34 -7.74
N ASN A 101 4.65 -8.05 -8.73
CA ASN A 101 3.57 -7.54 -9.56
C ASN A 101 2.29 -7.43 -8.72
N THR A 102 1.58 -6.31 -8.83
CA THR A 102 0.39 -6.01 -8.01
C THR A 102 -0.92 -6.10 -8.79
N PHE A 103 -0.90 -6.56 -10.03
CA PHE A 103 -2.10 -6.59 -10.88
C PHE A 103 -3.24 -7.38 -10.24
N ASP A 104 -2.99 -8.60 -9.79
CA ASP A 104 -4.01 -9.43 -9.19
C ASP A 104 -4.50 -8.88 -7.84
N ALA A 105 -3.63 -8.22 -7.09
CA ALA A 105 -4.03 -7.54 -5.86
C ALA A 105 -5.01 -6.40 -6.16
N HIS A 106 -4.79 -5.65 -7.23
CA HIS A 106 -5.73 -4.61 -7.67
C HIS A 106 -7.05 -5.20 -8.15
N ARG A 107 -7.02 -6.35 -8.85
CA ARG A 107 -8.23 -7.05 -9.24
C ARG A 107 -9.06 -7.43 -8.02
N LEU A 108 -8.42 -7.96 -7.00
CA LEU A 108 -9.08 -8.34 -5.76
C LEU A 108 -9.70 -7.13 -5.05
N LEU A 109 -8.98 -6.00 -5.02
CA LEU A 109 -9.50 -4.75 -4.46
C LEU A 109 -10.72 -4.23 -5.22
N HIS A 110 -10.69 -4.33 -6.54
CA HIS A 110 -11.83 -3.94 -7.37
C HIS A 110 -13.05 -4.81 -7.08
N TRP A 111 -12.85 -6.12 -6.98
CA TRP A 111 -13.93 -7.04 -6.60
C TRP A 111 -14.50 -6.71 -5.22
N ALA A 112 -13.64 -6.42 -4.24
CA ALA A 112 -14.08 -6.04 -2.90
C ALA A 112 -14.94 -4.77 -2.91
N ALA A 113 -14.62 -3.81 -3.77
CA ALA A 113 -15.40 -2.57 -3.92
C ALA A 113 -16.80 -2.84 -4.45
N LEU A 114 -16.98 -3.86 -5.30
CA LEU A 114 -18.29 -4.26 -5.81
C LEU A 114 -19.17 -4.86 -4.70
N GLU A 115 -18.55 -5.42 -3.67
CA GLU A 115 -19.26 -5.96 -2.52
C GLU A 115 -19.61 -4.85 -1.52
N ASP A 116 -18.63 -4.06 -1.11
CA ASP A 116 -18.79 -2.99 -0.13
C ASP A 116 -17.52 -2.14 -0.04
N ALA A 117 -17.68 -0.82 0.00
CA ALA A 117 -16.57 0.12 0.13
C ALA A 117 -15.74 -0.12 1.39
N GLY A 118 -16.38 -0.47 2.50
CA GLY A 118 -15.68 -0.79 3.76
C GLY A 118 -14.81 -2.03 3.65
N LYS A 119 -15.25 -3.04 2.90
CA LYS A 119 -14.46 -4.24 2.64
C LYS A 119 -13.24 -3.93 1.79
N GLN A 120 -13.37 -3.07 0.79
CA GLN A 120 -12.23 -2.63 -0.02
C GLN A 120 -11.19 -1.90 0.85
N HIS A 121 -11.63 -1.00 1.71
CA HIS A 121 -10.75 -0.25 2.61
C HIS A 121 -9.98 -1.21 3.55
N ALA A 122 -10.69 -2.12 4.20
CA ALA A 122 -10.08 -3.10 5.10
C ALA A 122 -9.07 -3.99 4.36
N LEU A 123 -9.41 -4.45 3.16
CA LEU A 123 -8.54 -5.27 2.35
C LEU A 123 -7.29 -4.50 1.91
N LYS A 124 -7.45 -3.24 1.51
CA LYS A 124 -6.30 -2.39 1.16
C LYS A 124 -5.31 -2.30 2.31
N LYS A 125 -5.80 -2.07 3.52
CA LYS A 125 -4.94 -2.00 4.71
C LYS A 125 -4.24 -3.33 4.98
N ALA A 126 -4.96 -4.45 4.86
CA ALA A 126 -4.39 -5.78 5.05
C ALA A 126 -3.27 -6.07 4.02
N LEU A 127 -3.47 -5.69 2.77
CA LEU A 127 -2.47 -5.86 1.72
C LEU A 127 -1.24 -4.99 1.95
N LEU A 128 -1.42 -3.75 2.41
CA LEU A 128 -0.29 -2.88 2.74
C LEU A 128 0.57 -3.45 3.87
N VAL A 129 -0.06 -4.03 4.88
CA VAL A 129 0.65 -4.72 5.98
C VAL A 129 1.38 -5.96 5.45
N ALA A 130 0.71 -6.79 4.66
CA ALA A 130 1.31 -7.99 4.08
C ALA A 130 2.54 -7.66 3.22
N CYS A 131 2.46 -6.58 2.44
CA CYS A 131 3.55 -6.14 1.58
C CYS A 131 4.70 -5.50 2.36
N HIS A 132 4.39 -4.48 3.17
CA HIS A 132 5.41 -3.60 3.73
C HIS A 132 5.91 -4.00 5.12
N ARG A 133 5.13 -4.75 5.86
CA ARG A 133 5.53 -5.24 7.18
C ARG A 133 5.98 -6.68 7.13
N GLU A 134 5.26 -7.52 6.39
CA GLU A 134 5.51 -8.95 6.34
C GLU A 134 6.32 -9.40 5.13
N GLY A 135 6.49 -8.54 4.12
CA GLY A 135 7.28 -8.84 2.93
C GLY A 135 6.73 -9.94 2.05
N GLN A 136 5.41 -10.14 2.05
CA GLN A 136 4.76 -11.22 1.33
C GLN A 136 4.60 -10.90 -0.16
N ASP A 137 4.45 -11.96 -0.95
CA ASP A 137 4.30 -11.87 -2.41
C ASP A 137 2.89 -11.43 -2.80
N MET A 138 2.78 -10.20 -3.29
CA MET A 138 1.50 -9.62 -3.73
C MET A 138 0.97 -10.22 -5.03
N ALA A 139 1.75 -11.05 -5.72
CA ALA A 139 1.29 -11.80 -6.88
C ALA A 139 0.82 -13.21 -6.52
N SER A 140 1.04 -13.66 -5.29
CA SER A 140 0.63 -14.99 -4.83
C SER A 140 -0.87 -15.01 -4.50
N HIS A 141 -1.62 -15.84 -5.20
CA HIS A 141 -3.05 -16.00 -4.93
C HIS A 141 -3.31 -16.50 -3.51
N GLU A 142 -2.46 -17.36 -2.99
CA GLU A 142 -2.58 -17.85 -1.61
C GLU A 142 -2.47 -16.71 -0.59
N VAL A 143 -1.51 -15.81 -0.78
CA VAL A 143 -1.33 -14.63 0.08
C VAL A 143 -2.55 -13.71 -0.02
N LEU A 144 -3.03 -13.46 -1.24
CA LEU A 144 -4.19 -12.59 -1.47
C LEU A 144 -5.46 -13.16 -0.84
N VAL A 145 -5.68 -14.46 -0.95
CA VAL A 145 -6.83 -15.13 -0.34
C VAL A 145 -6.78 -15.02 1.18
N ARG A 146 -5.62 -15.23 1.78
CA ARG A 146 -5.45 -15.08 3.24
C ARG A 146 -5.75 -13.66 3.69
N ALA A 147 -5.29 -12.67 2.96
CA ALA A 147 -5.57 -11.26 3.27
C ALA A 147 -7.07 -10.96 3.18
N ALA A 148 -7.76 -11.51 2.19
CA ALA A 148 -9.19 -11.31 1.99
C ALA A 148 -10.05 -12.01 3.07
N GLN A 149 -9.55 -13.08 3.67
CA GLN A 149 -10.24 -13.84 4.70
C GLN A 149 -10.07 -13.26 6.11
N ALA A 150 -9.13 -12.38 6.29
CA ALA A 150 -8.83 -11.81 7.60
C ALA A 150 -9.87 -10.79 8.08
#